data_be9af6479e3ec3dddd3cf3388ad973f0
#
_entry.id   be9af6479e3ec3dddd3cf3388ad973f0
#
_cell.length_a   1.000
_cell.length_b   1.000
_cell.length_c   1.000
_cell.angle_alpha   90.00
_cell.angle_beta   90.00
_cell.angle_gamma   90.00
#
_symmetry.space_group_name_H-M   'P 1'
#
loop_
_entity.id
_entity.type
_entity.pdbx_description
1 polymer ?
#
loop_
_entity_poly.entity_id
_entity_poly.type
_entity_poly.pdbx_seq_one_letter_code
_entity_poly.pdbx_strand_id
1 'polypeptide(L)'
;MNHKAILMAAIALVAVLAIMPSDTSEGARAIEIEDGLGNDFVFDGPVDKVVSIGKGVSATIIRIGAVDKIVVTDSYTKTDSDAFFKPLQDRIASGDVAAGGNIYSSGREQLKTDIIDAADNGFDRAKDVVIITGSDTYRAPIVDFLKEKGFKNILQWNDIKEYDDIEDFAEAISLVCTGSVHPSIERLDYVPDHIEDVLEDNKVPKAEAFYVTYSANTFKVGNTGSLANSMIAAAGGRSITTDASKTDSTYAANLTDLVASHPGVTIFADNTIASNPERLSDLKKVVGDDVKIVPLKPMWNNYCIESIDGVWTMACAMYPDHFEGDVPSVPEADSKDIVIYAAIGVVVVAVIGGGAYFFMRP
;
A
#
# COMPACT_ATOMS: atom_id res chain seq x y z
N MET A 1 -14.51 -23.25 -7.91
CA MET A 1 -13.03 -23.28 -7.79
C MET A 1 -12.66 -21.89 -7.36
N ASN A 2 -12.14 -21.73 -6.14
CA ASN A 2 -11.85 -20.43 -5.55
C ASN A 2 -10.67 -19.76 -6.27
N HIS A 3 -10.76 -18.45 -6.50
CA HIS A 3 -9.68 -17.64 -7.12
C HIS A 3 -8.34 -17.83 -6.40
N LYS A 4 -8.35 -18.07 -5.07
CA LYS A 4 -7.16 -18.42 -4.26
C LYS A 4 -6.41 -19.67 -4.78
N ALA A 5 -7.10 -20.69 -5.33
CA ALA A 5 -6.47 -21.90 -5.86
C ALA A 5 -5.76 -21.68 -7.21
N ILE A 6 -6.20 -20.68 -7.98
CA ILE A 6 -5.60 -20.33 -9.27
C ILE A 6 -4.33 -19.48 -9.03
N LEU A 7 -4.36 -18.56 -8.06
CA LEU A 7 -3.22 -17.74 -7.69
C LEU A 7 -2.07 -18.59 -7.11
N MET A 8 -2.37 -19.53 -6.21
CA MET A 8 -1.38 -20.48 -5.68
C MET A 8 -0.74 -21.37 -6.76
N ALA A 9 -1.50 -21.71 -7.79
CA ALA A 9 -0.95 -22.48 -8.93
C ALA A 9 0.00 -21.63 -9.80
N ALA A 10 -0.22 -20.33 -9.90
CA ALA A 10 0.67 -19.41 -10.63
C ALA A 10 1.99 -19.17 -9.88
N ILE A 11 1.93 -18.99 -8.57
CA ILE A 11 3.13 -18.84 -7.70
C ILE A 11 3.97 -20.13 -7.69
N ALA A 12 3.34 -21.31 -7.65
CA ALA A 12 4.05 -22.59 -7.73
C ALA A 12 4.75 -22.79 -9.09
N LEU A 13 4.22 -22.24 -10.18
CA LEU A 13 4.83 -22.32 -11.51
C LEU A 13 6.11 -21.45 -11.61
N VAL A 14 6.12 -20.30 -10.95
CA VAL A 14 7.30 -19.41 -10.89
C VAL A 14 8.42 -20.04 -10.05
N ALA A 15 8.10 -20.69 -8.92
CA ALA A 15 9.08 -21.34 -8.08
C ALA A 15 9.77 -22.57 -8.72
N VAL A 16 9.06 -23.33 -9.58
CA VAL A 16 9.64 -24.49 -10.27
C VAL A 16 10.61 -24.09 -11.38
N LEU A 17 10.45 -22.92 -11.99
CA LEU A 17 11.41 -22.39 -12.96
C LEU A 17 12.73 -21.92 -12.33
N ALA A 18 12.75 -21.67 -11.01
CA ALA A 18 13.95 -21.25 -10.29
C ALA A 18 14.93 -22.38 -9.90
N ILE A 19 14.55 -23.66 -10.09
CA ILE A 19 15.36 -24.84 -9.69
C ILE A 19 16.06 -25.50 -10.89
N MET A 20 15.92 -24.99 -12.10
CA MET A 20 16.75 -25.51 -13.21
C MET A 20 18.19 -25.00 -13.05
N PRO A 21 19.21 -25.88 -13.10
CA PRO A 21 20.60 -25.44 -13.07
C PRO A 21 20.83 -24.52 -14.27
N SER A 22 21.01 -23.25 -14.01
CA SER A 22 21.32 -22.27 -15.03
C SER A 22 22.73 -22.52 -15.53
N ASP A 23 22.84 -22.86 -16.82
CA ASP A 23 24.07 -22.62 -17.56
C ASP A 23 24.37 -21.11 -17.49
N THR A 24 25.56 -20.80 -17.01
CA THR A 24 26.05 -19.48 -16.67
C THR A 24 26.15 -18.55 -17.87
N SER A 25 25.12 -17.77 -18.09
CA SER A 25 25.22 -16.38 -18.53
C SER A 25 24.14 -15.62 -17.76
N GLU A 26 24.53 -14.90 -16.70
CA GLU A 26 23.66 -13.97 -15.96
C GLU A 26 23.26 -12.81 -16.87
N GLY A 27 22.32 -13.06 -17.75
CA GLY A 27 21.48 -11.98 -18.28
C GLY A 27 20.52 -11.60 -17.16
N ALA A 28 20.54 -10.36 -16.67
CA ALA A 28 19.57 -9.87 -15.72
C ALA A 28 18.18 -10.24 -16.22
N ARG A 29 17.38 -10.91 -15.38
CA ARG A 29 16.01 -11.30 -15.74
C ARG A 29 15.20 -10.01 -15.88
N ALA A 30 14.50 -9.85 -16.99
CA ALA A 30 13.60 -8.72 -17.20
C ALA A 30 12.55 -8.66 -16.08
N ILE A 31 12.28 -7.46 -15.59
CA ILE A 31 11.24 -7.17 -14.60
C ILE A 31 10.00 -6.76 -15.38
N GLU A 32 8.95 -7.55 -15.28
CA GLU A 32 7.65 -7.27 -15.89
C GLU A 32 6.68 -6.86 -14.79
N ILE A 33 6.03 -5.71 -14.94
CA ILE A 33 5.03 -5.20 -14.00
C ILE A 33 3.85 -4.59 -14.75
N GLU A 34 2.69 -4.62 -14.12
CA GLU A 34 1.51 -3.87 -14.50
C GLU A 34 1.31 -2.71 -13.51
N ASP A 35 1.00 -1.50 -13.98
CA ASP A 35 0.67 -0.38 -13.10
C ASP A 35 -0.81 -0.41 -12.68
N GLY A 36 -1.20 0.43 -11.72
CA GLY A 36 -2.56 0.48 -11.20
C GLY A 36 -3.64 0.96 -12.21
N LEU A 37 -3.26 1.20 -13.47
CA LEU A 37 -4.16 1.50 -14.58
C LEU A 37 -4.20 0.39 -15.64
N GLY A 38 -3.50 -0.74 -15.41
CA GLY A 38 -3.43 -1.86 -16.33
C GLY A 38 -2.47 -1.64 -17.51
N ASN A 39 -1.43 -0.82 -17.34
CA ASN A 39 -0.39 -0.68 -18.35
C ASN A 39 0.80 -1.58 -18.01
N ASP A 40 1.27 -2.34 -19.00
CA ASP A 40 2.44 -3.22 -18.89
C ASP A 40 3.75 -2.44 -19.08
N PHE A 41 4.74 -2.74 -18.26
CA PHE A 41 6.10 -2.21 -18.33
C PHE A 41 7.11 -3.35 -18.22
N VAL A 42 8.22 -3.21 -18.97
CA VAL A 42 9.33 -4.16 -18.95
C VAL A 42 10.63 -3.40 -18.73
N PHE A 43 11.38 -3.81 -17.70
CA PHE A 43 12.68 -3.24 -17.36
C PHE A 43 13.76 -4.32 -17.49
N ASP A 44 14.94 -3.95 -17.99
CA ASP A 44 16.09 -4.88 -18.10
C ASP A 44 16.73 -5.22 -16.75
N GLY A 45 16.28 -4.57 -15.67
CA GLY A 45 16.74 -4.73 -14.29
C GLY A 45 16.22 -3.59 -13.42
N PRO A 46 16.63 -3.52 -12.14
CA PRO A 46 16.24 -2.42 -11.25
C PRO A 46 16.69 -1.07 -11.81
N VAL A 47 15.83 -0.06 -11.69
CA VAL A 47 16.13 1.30 -12.14
C VAL A 47 17.20 1.96 -11.25
N ASP A 48 17.96 2.90 -11.82
CA ASP A 48 18.97 3.64 -11.07
C ASP A 48 18.35 4.83 -10.31
N LYS A 49 17.34 5.49 -10.91
CA LYS A 49 16.72 6.69 -10.34
C LYS A 49 15.20 6.64 -10.42
N VAL A 50 14.58 7.28 -9.43
CA VAL A 50 13.13 7.34 -9.29
C VAL A 50 12.66 8.78 -9.05
N VAL A 51 11.64 9.18 -9.77
CA VAL A 51 10.80 10.32 -9.43
C VAL A 51 9.59 9.79 -8.68
N SER A 52 9.47 10.14 -7.39
CA SER A 52 8.47 9.62 -6.45
C SER A 52 7.40 10.67 -6.15
N ILE A 53 6.21 10.50 -6.72
CA ILE A 53 5.12 11.47 -6.57
C ILE A 53 3.94 10.82 -5.86
N GLY A 54 3.73 11.22 -4.63
CA GLY A 54 2.76 10.66 -3.71
C GLY A 54 3.43 10.16 -2.44
N LYS A 55 2.82 10.48 -1.30
CA LYS A 55 3.38 10.16 0.01
C LYS A 55 3.54 8.64 0.21
N GLY A 56 2.56 7.84 -0.24
CA GLY A 56 2.64 6.38 -0.19
C GLY A 56 3.77 5.81 -1.05
N VAL A 57 4.03 6.38 -2.23
CA VAL A 57 5.16 6.00 -3.10
C VAL A 57 6.48 6.19 -2.35
N SER A 58 6.71 7.40 -1.83
CA SER A 58 7.95 7.73 -1.10
C SER A 58 8.12 6.86 0.14
N ALA A 59 7.02 6.58 0.86
CA ALA A 59 7.04 5.72 2.04
C ALA A 59 7.44 4.28 1.69
N THR A 60 6.85 3.72 0.65
CA THR A 60 7.18 2.37 0.19
C THR A 60 8.66 2.27 -0.23
N ILE A 61 9.17 3.25 -1.00
CA ILE A 61 10.59 3.30 -1.40
C ILE A 61 11.53 3.40 -0.19
N ILE A 62 11.17 4.19 0.83
CA ILE A 62 11.95 4.27 2.08
C ILE A 62 11.94 2.91 2.79
N ARG A 63 10.79 2.28 2.92
CA ARG A 63 10.62 1.01 3.64
C ARG A 63 11.44 -0.12 3.02
N ILE A 64 11.50 -0.21 1.69
CA ILE A 64 12.30 -1.22 0.99
C ILE A 64 13.79 -0.88 0.90
N GLY A 65 14.24 0.22 1.53
CA GLY A 65 15.65 0.60 1.60
C GLY A 65 16.21 1.26 0.32
N ALA A 66 15.37 1.71 -0.60
CA ALA A 66 15.77 2.29 -1.90
C ALA A 66 15.70 3.83 -1.94
N VAL A 67 15.74 4.50 -0.78
CA VAL A 67 15.63 5.96 -0.66
C VAL A 67 16.70 6.73 -1.43
N ASP A 68 17.86 6.14 -1.63
CA ASP A 68 19.00 6.68 -2.38
C ASP A 68 18.71 6.84 -3.88
N LYS A 69 17.75 6.12 -4.42
CA LYS A 69 17.31 6.23 -5.82
C LYS A 69 16.37 7.40 -6.08
N ILE A 70 15.74 7.97 -5.06
CA ILE A 70 14.83 9.10 -5.24
C ILE A 70 15.64 10.36 -5.61
N VAL A 71 15.29 10.98 -6.74
CA VAL A 71 15.89 12.25 -7.22
C VAL A 71 14.91 13.41 -7.20
N VAL A 72 13.61 13.14 -7.30
CA VAL A 72 12.52 14.12 -7.13
C VAL A 72 11.43 13.51 -6.29
N THR A 73 10.85 14.27 -5.37
CA THR A 73 9.66 13.91 -4.62
C THR A 73 8.69 15.09 -4.53
N ASP A 74 7.48 14.86 -4.04
CA ASP A 74 6.53 15.96 -3.85
C ASP A 74 6.83 16.80 -2.59
N SER A 75 6.33 18.04 -2.58
CA SER A 75 6.57 18.99 -1.49
C SER A 75 5.92 18.59 -0.15
N TYR A 76 4.95 17.68 -0.15
CA TYR A 76 4.32 17.20 1.10
C TYR A 76 5.26 16.31 1.89
N THR A 77 6.05 15.48 1.23
CA THR A 77 7.08 14.66 1.87
C THR A 77 8.14 15.51 2.57
N LYS A 78 8.53 16.63 1.94
CA LYS A 78 9.49 17.59 2.52
C LYS A 78 9.04 18.17 3.85
N THR A 79 7.75 18.44 3.99
CA THR A 79 7.18 19.12 5.17
C THR A 79 6.49 18.18 6.16
N ASP A 80 6.56 16.88 5.92
CA ASP A 80 5.94 15.89 6.80
C ASP A 80 6.63 15.88 8.17
N SER A 81 5.84 15.81 9.23
CA SER A 81 6.34 15.81 10.61
C SER A 81 6.70 14.40 11.11
N ASP A 82 6.40 13.35 10.35
CA ASP A 82 6.71 11.98 10.73
C ASP A 82 8.20 11.69 10.55
N ALA A 83 8.84 11.22 11.62
CA ALA A 83 10.27 10.87 11.63
C ALA A 83 10.62 9.78 10.60
N PHE A 84 9.64 9.01 10.15
CA PHE A 84 9.80 8.02 9.09
C PHE A 84 10.38 8.63 7.80
N PHE A 85 10.02 9.86 7.46
CA PHE A 85 10.53 10.55 6.28
C PHE A 85 11.91 11.19 6.46
N LYS A 86 12.49 11.14 7.65
CA LYS A 86 13.78 11.76 7.95
C LYS A 86 14.89 11.40 6.95
N PRO A 87 15.08 10.13 6.52
CA PRO A 87 16.11 9.79 5.54
C PRO A 87 15.96 10.55 4.21
N LEU A 88 14.72 10.69 3.72
CA LEU A 88 14.45 11.43 2.50
C LEU A 88 14.56 12.94 2.70
N GLN A 89 14.10 13.47 3.84
CA GLN A 89 14.23 14.89 4.19
C GLN A 89 15.68 15.34 4.30
N ASP A 90 16.56 14.50 4.81
CA ASP A 90 18.00 14.79 4.88
C ASP A 90 18.61 14.94 3.49
N ARG A 91 18.19 14.09 2.54
CA ARG A 91 18.59 14.17 1.13
C ARG A 91 17.99 15.39 0.41
N ILE A 92 16.78 15.82 0.77
CA ILE A 92 16.22 17.09 0.29
C ILE A 92 17.02 18.27 0.83
N ALA A 93 17.40 18.22 2.10
CA ALA A 93 18.16 19.29 2.74
C ALA A 93 19.60 19.41 2.21
N SER A 94 20.22 18.29 1.78
CA SER A 94 21.54 18.28 1.12
C SER A 94 21.48 18.75 -0.35
N GLY A 95 20.29 18.79 -0.96
CA GLY A 95 20.11 19.12 -2.37
C GLY A 95 20.23 17.94 -3.33
N ASP A 96 20.31 16.71 -2.81
CA ASP A 96 20.36 15.48 -3.63
C ASP A 96 18.98 15.12 -4.21
N VAL A 97 17.90 15.63 -3.61
CA VAL A 97 16.52 15.40 -4.02
C VAL A 97 15.77 16.72 -4.15
N ALA A 98 15.18 16.97 -5.31
CA ALA A 98 14.28 18.10 -5.51
C ALA A 98 12.88 17.81 -4.93
N ALA A 99 12.28 18.80 -4.25
CA ALA A 99 10.96 18.68 -3.62
C ALA A 99 10.25 20.04 -3.59
N GLY A 100 10.23 20.75 -4.70
CA GLY A 100 9.64 22.09 -4.80
C GLY A 100 8.15 22.10 -5.12
N GLY A 101 7.66 21.08 -5.78
CA GLY A 101 6.32 21.00 -6.34
C GLY A 101 5.44 19.87 -5.81
N ASN A 102 4.20 19.82 -6.32
CA ASN A 102 3.24 18.74 -6.06
C ASN A 102 2.26 18.61 -7.24
N ILE A 103 1.38 17.59 -7.23
CA ILE A 103 0.42 17.34 -8.31
C ILE A 103 -0.71 18.37 -8.41
N TYR A 104 -0.97 19.14 -7.35
CA TYR A 104 -2.06 20.10 -7.32
C TYR A 104 -1.70 21.39 -8.05
N SER A 105 -2.71 22.17 -8.43
CA SER A 105 -2.55 23.35 -9.30
C SER A 105 -1.49 24.36 -8.83
N SER A 106 -1.36 24.53 -7.51
CA SER A 106 -0.40 25.48 -6.91
C SER A 106 1.07 25.06 -6.99
N GLY A 107 1.33 23.74 -7.12
CA GLY A 107 2.70 23.21 -7.14
C GLY A 107 3.09 22.52 -8.42
N ARG A 108 2.18 22.36 -9.37
CA ARG A 108 2.34 21.53 -10.57
C ARG A 108 3.47 21.99 -11.48
N GLU A 109 3.56 23.28 -11.74
CA GLU A 109 4.60 23.80 -12.64
C GLU A 109 6.00 23.69 -12.03
N GLN A 110 6.11 23.85 -10.71
CA GLN A 110 7.38 23.60 -10.04
C GLN A 110 7.75 22.12 -10.07
N LEU A 111 6.81 21.20 -9.88
CA LEU A 111 7.06 19.77 -9.99
C LEU A 111 7.55 19.38 -11.39
N LYS A 112 6.91 19.91 -12.43
CA LYS A 112 7.39 19.71 -13.83
C LYS A 112 8.81 20.21 -14.02
N THR A 113 9.13 21.38 -13.47
CA THR A 113 10.50 21.94 -13.52
C THR A 113 11.49 21.02 -12.81
N ASP A 114 11.17 20.59 -11.57
CA ASP A 114 12.03 19.71 -10.78
C ASP A 114 12.36 18.42 -11.55
N ILE A 115 11.36 17.82 -12.24
CA ILE A 115 11.53 16.58 -13.02
C ILE A 115 12.40 16.82 -14.27
N ILE A 116 12.22 17.93 -14.97
CA ILE A 116 13.06 18.26 -16.14
C ILE A 116 14.49 18.52 -15.71
N ASP A 117 14.69 19.27 -14.63
CA ASP A 117 16.03 19.53 -14.07
C ASP A 117 16.72 18.22 -13.66
N ALA A 118 15.99 17.26 -13.07
CA ALA A 118 16.54 15.93 -12.79
C ALA A 118 16.94 15.19 -14.08
N ALA A 119 16.14 15.27 -15.14
CA ALA A 119 16.45 14.66 -16.43
C ALA A 119 17.69 15.28 -17.09
N ASP A 120 17.86 16.58 -16.97
CA ASP A 120 19.04 17.31 -17.49
C ASP A 120 20.29 17.03 -16.63
N ASN A 121 20.12 16.52 -15.40
CA ASN A 121 21.16 16.12 -14.45
C ASN A 121 21.29 14.60 -14.30
N GLY A 122 20.94 13.83 -15.32
CA GLY A 122 21.28 12.41 -15.44
C GLY A 122 20.19 11.42 -15.01
N PHE A 123 18.92 11.85 -14.87
CA PHE A 123 17.79 10.92 -14.91
C PHE A 123 17.55 10.52 -16.37
N ASP A 124 17.60 9.21 -16.65
CA ASP A 124 17.40 8.69 -18.02
C ASP A 124 15.90 8.53 -18.31
N ARG A 125 15.37 9.37 -19.19
CA ARG A 125 13.95 9.36 -19.58
C ARG A 125 13.46 8.04 -20.18
N ALA A 126 14.37 7.18 -20.65
CA ALA A 126 14.03 5.92 -21.27
C ALA A 126 14.20 4.70 -20.34
N LYS A 127 15.02 4.82 -19.29
CA LYS A 127 15.39 3.70 -18.40
C LYS A 127 14.89 3.89 -16.97
N ASP A 128 15.00 5.11 -16.44
CA ASP A 128 14.55 5.43 -15.10
C ASP A 128 13.02 5.55 -15.04
N VAL A 129 12.46 5.62 -13.85
CA VAL A 129 11.02 5.54 -13.64
C VAL A 129 10.44 6.78 -12.92
N VAL A 130 9.28 7.22 -13.39
CA VAL A 130 8.39 8.13 -12.67
C VAL A 130 7.26 7.29 -12.09
N ILE A 131 7.06 7.34 -10.77
CA ILE A 131 5.96 6.69 -10.08
C ILE A 131 5.05 7.77 -9.52
N ILE A 132 3.79 7.79 -9.95
CA ILE A 132 2.85 8.85 -9.60
C ILE A 132 1.50 8.28 -9.16
N THR A 133 1.03 8.73 -8.00
CA THR A 133 -0.32 8.41 -7.48
C THR A 133 -1.19 9.66 -7.43
N GLY A 134 -2.49 9.45 -7.36
CA GLY A 134 -3.49 10.50 -7.21
C GLY A 134 -4.62 10.41 -8.23
N SER A 135 -5.70 11.16 -8.00
CA SER A 135 -6.84 11.16 -8.91
C SER A 135 -6.44 11.67 -10.31
N ASP A 136 -7.12 11.17 -11.33
CA ASP A 136 -6.85 11.49 -12.73
C ASP A 136 -6.81 13.00 -13.01
N THR A 137 -7.72 13.77 -12.40
CA THR A 137 -7.76 15.22 -12.53
C THR A 137 -6.44 15.92 -12.19
N TYR A 138 -5.71 15.41 -11.22
CA TYR A 138 -4.43 16.01 -10.79
C TYR A 138 -3.23 15.38 -11.47
N ARG A 139 -3.27 14.06 -11.72
CA ARG A 139 -2.19 13.28 -12.30
C ARG A 139 -2.03 13.51 -13.80
N ALA A 140 -3.13 13.44 -14.59
CA ALA A 140 -3.09 13.48 -16.05
C ALA A 140 -2.30 14.66 -16.62
N PRO A 141 -2.44 15.92 -16.12
CA PRO A 141 -1.67 17.04 -16.65
C PRO A 141 -0.15 16.94 -16.48
N ILE A 142 0.32 16.12 -15.52
CA ILE A 142 1.75 15.83 -15.32
C ILE A 142 2.17 14.72 -16.27
N VAL A 143 1.40 13.63 -16.30
CA VAL A 143 1.67 12.48 -17.16
C VAL A 143 1.73 12.87 -18.63
N ASP A 144 0.77 13.66 -19.12
CA ASP A 144 0.75 14.14 -20.50
C ASP A 144 1.99 14.99 -20.83
N PHE A 145 2.35 15.89 -19.93
CA PHE A 145 3.58 16.68 -20.06
C PHE A 145 4.82 15.78 -20.12
N LEU A 146 4.95 14.79 -19.24
CA LEU A 146 6.10 13.89 -19.21
C LEU A 146 6.19 13.04 -20.49
N LYS A 147 5.06 12.53 -20.97
CA LYS A 147 4.97 11.80 -22.26
C LYS A 147 5.44 12.68 -23.41
N GLU A 148 4.98 13.96 -23.47
CA GLU A 148 5.44 14.95 -24.47
C GLU A 148 6.96 15.17 -24.38
N LYS A 149 7.54 15.16 -23.17
CA LYS A 149 8.99 15.31 -22.95
C LYS A 149 9.79 14.03 -23.15
N GLY A 150 9.16 12.94 -23.58
CA GLY A 150 9.81 11.69 -23.98
C GLY A 150 10.13 10.73 -22.83
N PHE A 151 9.54 10.92 -21.65
CA PHE A 151 9.61 9.93 -20.56
C PHE A 151 8.86 8.66 -20.98
N LYS A 152 9.49 7.49 -20.81
CA LYS A 152 8.93 6.19 -21.24
C LYS A 152 8.25 5.44 -20.11
N ASN A 153 8.84 5.42 -18.93
CA ASN A 153 8.42 4.63 -17.80
C ASN A 153 7.70 5.54 -16.80
N ILE A 154 6.38 5.64 -16.92
CA ILE A 154 5.52 6.43 -16.03
C ILE A 154 4.47 5.51 -15.46
N LEU A 155 4.77 4.96 -14.28
CA LEU A 155 3.86 4.08 -13.55
C LEU A 155 2.83 4.92 -12.80
N GLN A 156 1.57 4.54 -12.91
CA GLN A 156 0.46 5.33 -12.45
C GLN A 156 -0.49 4.52 -11.58
N TRP A 157 -0.90 5.08 -10.45
CA TRP A 157 -2.00 4.56 -9.65
C TRP A 157 -3.02 5.67 -9.36
N ASN A 158 -4.29 5.30 -9.33
CA ASN A 158 -5.32 6.12 -8.69
C ASN A 158 -5.07 6.15 -7.17
N ASP A 159 -5.82 7.00 -6.46
CA ASP A 159 -5.85 6.89 -4.99
C ASP A 159 -6.31 5.49 -4.61
N ILE A 160 -5.45 4.74 -3.90
CA ILE A 160 -5.75 3.40 -3.40
C ILE A 160 -6.79 3.52 -2.30
N LYS A 161 -7.86 2.76 -2.42
CA LYS A 161 -9.03 2.85 -1.54
C LYS A 161 -9.29 1.57 -0.77
N GLU A 162 -8.82 0.45 -1.30
CA GLU A 162 -8.92 -0.86 -0.67
C GLU A 162 -7.54 -1.24 -0.12
N TYR A 163 -7.56 -1.88 1.06
CA TYR A 163 -6.31 -2.26 1.71
C TYR A 163 -5.55 -3.32 0.91
N ASP A 164 -6.25 -4.26 0.31
CA ASP A 164 -5.68 -5.37 -0.48
C ASP A 164 -4.91 -4.87 -1.71
N ASP A 165 -5.26 -3.69 -2.26
CA ASP A 165 -4.54 -3.08 -3.40
C ASP A 165 -3.15 -2.54 -3.01
N ILE A 166 -2.83 -2.43 -1.71
CA ILE A 166 -1.53 -1.92 -1.23
C ILE A 166 -0.41 -2.92 -1.53
N GLU A 167 -0.68 -4.21 -1.49
CA GLU A 167 0.31 -5.25 -1.76
C GLU A 167 0.82 -5.15 -3.19
N ASP A 168 -0.06 -5.20 -4.19
CA ASP A 168 0.29 -5.09 -5.61
C ASP A 168 1.06 -3.80 -5.91
N PHE A 169 0.63 -2.68 -5.31
CA PHE A 169 1.32 -1.41 -5.41
C PHE A 169 2.74 -1.45 -4.83
N ALA A 170 2.92 -2.04 -3.66
CA ALA A 170 4.20 -2.14 -2.98
C ALA A 170 5.14 -3.12 -3.69
N GLU A 171 4.61 -4.24 -4.21
CA GLU A 171 5.36 -5.22 -5.00
C GLU A 171 5.92 -4.60 -6.28
N ALA A 172 5.08 -3.91 -7.07
CA ALA A 172 5.51 -3.24 -8.28
C ALA A 172 6.65 -2.25 -8.01
N ILE A 173 6.54 -1.42 -6.96
CA ILE A 173 7.60 -0.48 -6.55
C ILE A 173 8.86 -1.24 -6.12
N SER A 174 8.72 -2.31 -5.35
CA SER A 174 9.85 -3.10 -4.87
C SER A 174 10.61 -3.74 -6.02
N LEU A 175 9.91 -4.40 -6.94
CA LEU A 175 10.52 -5.01 -8.13
C LEU A 175 11.27 -3.99 -8.97
N VAL A 176 10.65 -2.84 -9.28
CA VAL A 176 11.29 -1.80 -10.10
C VAL A 176 12.50 -1.19 -9.41
N CYS A 177 12.42 -0.97 -8.10
CA CYS A 177 13.51 -0.32 -7.37
C CYS A 177 14.64 -1.29 -6.98
N THR A 178 14.35 -2.56 -6.67
CA THR A 178 15.34 -3.47 -6.08
C THR A 178 15.54 -4.77 -6.88
N GLY A 179 14.65 -5.09 -7.81
CA GLY A 179 14.67 -6.35 -8.58
C GLY A 179 14.06 -7.55 -7.86
N SER A 180 13.54 -7.35 -6.65
CA SER A 180 12.90 -8.41 -5.86
C SER A 180 11.80 -7.83 -4.98
N VAL A 181 10.85 -8.67 -4.59
CA VAL A 181 9.83 -8.30 -3.60
C VAL A 181 10.49 -8.24 -2.21
N HIS A 182 10.30 -7.13 -1.50
CA HIS A 182 10.86 -6.95 -0.16
C HIS A 182 10.03 -7.74 0.88
N PRO A 183 10.65 -8.49 1.82
CA PRO A 183 9.93 -9.37 2.76
C PRO A 183 8.87 -8.67 3.62
N SER A 184 8.98 -7.37 3.85
CA SER A 184 7.96 -6.63 4.61
C SER A 184 6.62 -6.53 3.90
N ILE A 185 6.56 -6.79 2.58
CA ILE A 185 5.34 -6.72 1.77
C ILE A 185 4.44 -7.92 2.08
N GLU A 186 5.00 -9.10 2.26
CA GLU A 186 4.26 -10.33 2.63
C GLU A 186 3.39 -10.16 3.88
N ARG A 187 3.73 -9.20 4.74
CA ARG A 187 2.96 -8.90 5.94
C ARG A 187 1.63 -8.22 5.64
N LEU A 188 1.48 -7.59 4.46
CA LEU A 188 0.23 -6.93 4.05
C LEU A 188 -0.91 -7.94 3.89
N ASP A 189 -0.63 -9.13 3.42
CA ASP A 189 -1.59 -10.23 3.31
C ASP A 189 -1.64 -11.08 4.60
N TYR A 190 -0.47 -11.42 5.14
CA TYR A 190 -0.36 -12.28 6.33
C TYR A 190 -1.11 -11.73 7.57
N VAL A 191 -1.02 -10.43 7.83
CA VAL A 191 -1.58 -9.86 9.07
C VAL A 191 -3.12 -9.86 9.08
N PRO A 192 -3.82 -9.44 8.01
CA PRO A 192 -5.28 -9.60 7.92
C PRO A 192 -5.74 -11.06 7.98
N ASP A 193 -5.07 -11.97 7.28
CA ASP A 193 -5.38 -13.40 7.29
C ASP A 193 -5.23 -13.97 8.72
N HIS A 194 -4.15 -13.62 9.42
CA HIS A 194 -3.96 -14.02 10.82
C HIS A 194 -5.06 -13.48 11.75
N ILE A 195 -5.50 -12.24 11.54
CA ILE A 195 -6.62 -11.66 12.31
C ILE A 195 -7.90 -12.42 12.02
N GLU A 196 -8.21 -12.68 10.74
CA GLU A 196 -9.41 -13.42 10.33
C GLU A 196 -9.42 -14.82 10.95
N ASP A 197 -8.33 -15.57 10.85
CA ASP A 197 -8.19 -16.93 11.41
C ASP A 197 -8.45 -16.97 12.92
N VAL A 198 -7.83 -16.05 13.67
CA VAL A 198 -8.01 -15.98 15.14
C VAL A 198 -9.46 -15.66 15.51
N LEU A 199 -10.12 -14.74 14.78
CA LEU A 199 -11.51 -14.36 15.06
C LEU A 199 -12.48 -15.47 14.67
N GLU A 200 -12.25 -16.19 13.55
CA GLU A 200 -13.09 -17.32 13.12
C GLU A 200 -12.96 -18.51 14.08
N ASP A 201 -11.75 -18.89 14.46
CA ASP A 201 -11.47 -20.00 15.37
C ASP A 201 -12.14 -19.79 16.74
N ASN A 202 -12.15 -18.55 17.23
CA ASN A 202 -12.77 -18.18 18.49
C ASN A 202 -14.25 -17.75 18.36
N LYS A 203 -14.81 -17.75 17.13
CA LYS A 203 -16.19 -17.33 16.82
C LYS A 203 -16.53 -15.94 17.35
N VAL A 204 -15.59 -15.02 17.21
CA VAL A 204 -15.73 -13.64 17.68
C VAL A 204 -16.61 -12.84 16.71
N PRO A 205 -17.66 -12.16 17.15
CA PRO A 205 -18.46 -11.32 16.27
C PRO A 205 -17.68 -10.10 15.81
N LYS A 206 -17.95 -9.63 14.57
CA LYS A 206 -17.31 -8.42 14.05
C LYS A 206 -17.64 -7.20 14.91
N ALA A 207 -16.60 -6.54 15.43
CA ALA A 207 -16.74 -5.30 16.17
C ALA A 207 -17.16 -4.15 15.25
N GLU A 208 -17.95 -3.23 15.77
CA GLU A 208 -18.37 -2.04 15.06
C GLU A 208 -17.38 -0.91 15.29
N ALA A 209 -17.00 -0.24 14.20
CA ALA A 209 -16.08 0.88 14.25
C ALA A 209 -16.39 1.91 13.16
N PHE A 210 -15.82 3.10 13.28
CA PHE A 210 -15.77 4.05 12.18
C PHE A 210 -14.53 4.96 12.28
N TYR A 211 -14.13 5.43 11.11
CA TYR A 211 -13.04 6.39 10.98
C TYR A 211 -13.60 7.82 10.99
N VAL A 212 -12.88 8.74 11.65
CA VAL A 212 -13.20 10.16 11.68
C VAL A 212 -12.00 11.03 11.35
N THR A 213 -12.22 12.03 10.50
CA THR A 213 -11.24 13.05 10.11
C THR A 213 -11.82 14.45 10.30
N TYR A 214 -10.97 15.48 10.26
CA TYR A 214 -11.39 16.87 10.35
C TYR A 214 -10.95 17.66 9.12
N SER A 215 -11.92 18.09 8.33
CA SER A 215 -11.64 18.88 7.13
C SER A 215 -12.77 19.92 6.91
N ALA A 216 -12.44 21.05 6.28
CA ALA A 216 -13.37 22.15 6.05
C ALA A 216 -14.14 22.57 7.33
N ASN A 217 -13.40 22.62 8.47
CA ASN A 217 -13.92 23.01 9.80
C ASN A 217 -15.07 22.12 10.33
N THR A 218 -15.12 20.85 9.91
CA THR A 218 -16.11 19.89 10.41
C THR A 218 -15.51 18.50 10.55
N PHE A 219 -16.09 17.70 11.46
CA PHE A 219 -15.83 16.27 11.52
C PHE A 219 -16.51 15.57 10.35
N LYS A 220 -15.78 14.66 9.71
CA LYS A 220 -16.28 13.79 8.65
C LYS A 220 -15.98 12.36 8.99
N VAL A 221 -16.82 11.43 8.59
CA VAL A 221 -16.64 10.00 8.73
C VAL A 221 -16.19 9.39 7.43
N GLY A 222 -15.45 8.27 7.50
CA GLY A 222 -15.11 7.47 6.33
C GLY A 222 -16.36 6.90 5.65
N ASN A 223 -16.32 6.77 4.33
CA ASN A 223 -17.39 6.19 3.51
C ASN A 223 -16.87 4.98 2.72
N THR A 224 -17.72 4.37 1.93
CA THR A 224 -17.34 3.37 0.93
C THR A 224 -16.25 3.96 0.02
N GLY A 225 -15.17 3.18 -0.21
CA GLY A 225 -13.98 3.64 -0.95
C GLY A 225 -13.07 4.60 -0.18
N SER A 226 -13.14 4.56 1.16
CA SER A 226 -12.14 5.15 2.05
C SER A 226 -11.18 4.06 2.50
N LEU A 227 -9.89 4.24 2.30
CA LEU A 227 -8.87 3.29 2.75
C LEU A 227 -9.02 2.94 4.25
N ALA A 228 -9.36 3.94 5.10
CA ALA A 228 -9.56 3.69 6.52
C ALA A 228 -10.71 2.71 6.81
N ASN A 229 -11.79 2.73 6.00
CA ASN A 229 -12.88 1.76 6.15
C ASN A 229 -12.44 0.36 5.68
N SER A 230 -11.63 0.26 4.62
CA SER A 230 -11.04 -1.01 4.18
C SER A 230 -10.07 -1.54 5.24
N MET A 231 -9.26 -0.70 5.88
CA MET A 231 -8.40 -1.09 7.01
C MET A 231 -9.20 -1.60 8.21
N ILE A 232 -10.37 -1.01 8.52
CA ILE A 232 -11.27 -1.54 9.57
C ILE A 232 -11.73 -2.95 9.21
N ALA A 233 -12.03 -3.21 7.93
CA ALA A 233 -12.43 -4.54 7.47
C ALA A 233 -11.25 -5.52 7.54
N ALA A 234 -10.06 -5.15 7.10
CA ALA A 234 -8.82 -5.93 7.20
C ALA A 234 -8.45 -6.25 8.66
N ALA A 235 -8.81 -5.36 9.61
CA ALA A 235 -8.66 -5.57 11.05
C ALA A 235 -9.80 -6.42 11.66
N GLY A 236 -10.61 -7.09 10.84
CA GLY A 236 -11.72 -7.96 11.27
C GLY A 236 -12.98 -7.21 11.70
N GLY A 237 -13.01 -5.88 11.63
CA GLY A 237 -14.15 -5.06 12.06
C GLY A 237 -15.21 -4.85 10.97
N ARG A 238 -16.23 -4.07 11.34
CA ARG A 238 -17.27 -3.59 10.43
C ARG A 238 -17.41 -2.07 10.55
N SER A 239 -17.19 -1.35 9.45
CA SER A 239 -17.49 0.08 9.42
C SER A 239 -19.01 0.32 9.42
N ILE A 240 -19.48 1.22 10.30
CA ILE A 240 -20.90 1.58 10.41
C ILE A 240 -21.28 2.83 9.59
N THR A 241 -20.32 3.43 8.88
CA THR A 241 -20.50 4.72 8.18
C THR A 241 -20.51 4.60 6.67
N THR A 242 -20.74 3.41 6.11
CA THR A 242 -20.89 3.22 4.66
C THR A 242 -22.24 3.77 4.18
N ASP A 243 -22.22 4.77 3.29
CA ASP A 243 -23.41 5.36 2.69
C ASP A 243 -23.26 5.38 1.16
N ALA A 244 -23.92 4.43 0.50
CA ALA A 244 -23.88 4.29 -0.96
C ALA A 244 -24.52 5.50 -1.71
N SER A 245 -25.26 6.37 -1.04
CA SER A 245 -25.80 7.60 -1.63
C SER A 245 -24.77 8.72 -1.75
N LYS A 246 -23.60 8.58 -1.10
CA LYS A 246 -22.50 9.53 -1.12
C LYS A 246 -21.41 9.05 -2.07
N THR A 247 -20.87 9.95 -2.84
CA THR A 247 -19.77 9.67 -3.79
C THR A 247 -18.38 9.96 -3.21
N ASP A 248 -18.34 10.82 -2.19
CA ASP A 248 -17.07 11.18 -1.53
C ASP A 248 -16.61 10.09 -0.58
N SER A 249 -15.30 9.88 -0.48
CA SER A 249 -14.67 8.94 0.46
C SER A 249 -14.87 9.33 1.93
N THR A 250 -15.29 10.57 2.21
CA THR A 250 -15.66 11.04 3.55
C THR A 250 -16.85 12.01 3.46
N TYR A 251 -17.73 11.98 4.46
CA TYR A 251 -18.88 12.89 4.54
C TYR A 251 -19.16 13.34 5.97
N ALA A 252 -19.87 14.48 6.12
CA ALA A 252 -20.31 14.93 7.43
C ALA A 252 -21.49 14.09 7.93
N ALA A 253 -21.39 13.57 9.15
CA ALA A 253 -22.42 12.78 9.81
C ALA A 253 -22.72 13.33 11.21
N ASN A 254 -23.90 13.00 11.76
CA ASN A 254 -24.21 13.29 13.15
C ASN A 254 -23.52 12.24 14.05
N LEU A 255 -22.36 12.56 14.59
CA LEU A 255 -21.56 11.63 15.40
C LEU A 255 -22.29 11.23 16.69
N THR A 256 -23.06 12.14 17.30
CA THR A 256 -23.85 11.82 18.50
C THR A 256 -24.89 10.74 18.23
N ASP A 257 -25.63 10.83 17.11
CA ASP A 257 -26.61 9.82 16.74
C ASP A 257 -25.94 8.49 16.36
N LEU A 258 -24.78 8.53 15.68
CA LEU A 258 -24.02 7.32 15.35
C LEU A 258 -23.63 6.56 16.61
N VAL A 259 -23.02 7.22 17.58
CA VAL A 259 -22.60 6.60 18.84
C VAL A 259 -23.79 6.11 19.66
N ALA A 260 -24.87 6.89 19.73
CA ALA A 260 -26.08 6.49 20.46
C ALA A 260 -26.74 5.24 19.85
N SER A 261 -26.67 5.07 18.54
CA SER A 261 -27.24 3.93 17.82
C SER A 261 -26.34 2.69 17.84
N HIS A 262 -25.06 2.85 18.15
CA HIS A 262 -24.04 1.80 18.14
C HIS A 262 -23.25 1.79 19.47
N PRO A 263 -23.84 1.31 20.58
CA PRO A 263 -23.18 1.25 21.88
C PRO A 263 -21.92 0.37 21.81
N GLY A 264 -20.79 0.89 22.32
CA GLY A 264 -19.51 0.17 22.32
C GLY A 264 -18.71 0.31 21.02
N VAL A 265 -19.14 1.15 20.08
CA VAL A 265 -18.41 1.44 18.83
C VAL A 265 -17.02 2.01 19.14
N THR A 266 -16.02 1.59 18.35
CA THR A 266 -14.66 2.17 18.39
C THR A 266 -14.50 3.24 17.32
N ILE A 267 -13.96 4.38 17.68
CA ILE A 267 -13.67 5.50 16.78
C ILE A 267 -12.17 5.54 16.46
N PHE A 268 -11.82 5.49 15.19
CA PHE A 268 -10.45 5.70 14.73
C PHE A 268 -10.29 7.14 14.22
N ALA A 269 -9.54 7.94 14.99
CA ALA A 269 -9.33 9.36 14.69
C ALA A 269 -8.02 9.56 13.91
N ASP A 270 -8.11 10.20 12.76
CA ASP A 270 -6.92 10.47 11.97
C ASP A 270 -6.02 11.56 12.60
N ASN A 271 -4.85 11.76 11.98
CA ASN A 271 -3.86 12.71 12.47
C ASN A 271 -4.37 14.16 12.50
N THR A 272 -5.35 14.55 11.67
CA THR A 272 -5.92 15.91 11.70
C THR A 272 -6.64 16.21 13.01
N ILE A 273 -7.07 15.15 13.70
CA ILE A 273 -7.70 15.20 15.03
C ILE A 273 -6.68 14.81 16.11
N ALA A 274 -5.98 13.67 15.90
CA ALA A 274 -5.10 13.10 16.91
C ALA A 274 -3.93 14.01 17.32
N SER A 275 -3.36 14.77 16.36
CA SER A 275 -2.28 15.72 16.60
C SER A 275 -2.75 17.09 17.13
N ASN A 276 -4.06 17.32 17.22
CA ASN A 276 -4.63 18.59 17.67
C ASN A 276 -5.47 18.40 18.93
N PRO A 277 -4.96 18.81 20.12
CA PRO A 277 -5.66 18.60 21.40
C PRO A 277 -7.05 19.24 21.48
N GLU A 278 -7.27 20.39 20.80
CA GLU A 278 -8.57 21.05 20.79
C GLU A 278 -9.58 20.23 20.01
N ARG A 279 -9.22 19.77 18.81
CA ARG A 279 -10.10 18.92 17.98
C ARG A 279 -10.41 17.59 18.66
N LEU A 280 -9.42 16.99 19.32
CA LEU A 280 -9.64 15.75 20.08
C LEU A 280 -10.59 16.00 21.25
N SER A 281 -10.44 17.13 21.97
CA SER A 281 -11.36 17.55 23.02
C SER A 281 -12.77 17.82 22.48
N ASP A 282 -12.90 18.48 21.33
CA ASP A 282 -14.19 18.75 20.72
C ASP A 282 -14.86 17.45 20.21
N LEU A 283 -14.08 16.52 19.66
CA LEU A 283 -14.62 15.19 19.31
C LEU A 283 -15.18 14.48 20.56
N LYS A 284 -14.44 14.45 21.67
CA LYS A 284 -14.92 13.87 22.94
C LYS A 284 -16.21 14.50 23.44
N LYS A 285 -16.34 15.84 23.38
CA LYS A 285 -17.59 16.54 23.75
C LYS A 285 -18.78 16.09 22.91
N VAL A 286 -18.55 15.79 21.63
CA VAL A 286 -19.61 15.37 20.68
C VAL A 286 -20.03 13.92 20.90
N VAL A 287 -19.06 13.03 21.12
CA VAL A 287 -19.32 11.58 21.17
C VAL A 287 -19.48 11.02 22.60
N GLY A 288 -19.00 11.76 23.61
CA GLY A 288 -18.97 11.36 25.01
C GLY A 288 -17.61 10.83 25.47
N ASP A 289 -17.31 10.99 26.75
CA ASP A 289 -16.02 10.60 27.34
C ASP A 289 -15.82 9.08 27.43
N ASP A 290 -16.91 8.32 27.47
CA ASP A 290 -16.89 6.85 27.60
C ASP A 290 -16.64 6.14 26.25
N VAL A 291 -16.66 6.87 25.14
CA VAL A 291 -16.45 6.30 23.80
C VAL A 291 -14.97 6.08 23.55
N LYS A 292 -14.61 4.89 23.10
CA LYS A 292 -13.23 4.54 22.77
C LYS A 292 -12.79 5.28 21.50
N ILE A 293 -11.85 6.21 21.64
CA ILE A 293 -11.21 6.93 20.53
C ILE A 293 -9.76 6.48 20.43
N VAL A 294 -9.37 5.97 19.29
CA VAL A 294 -8.01 5.47 18.99
C VAL A 294 -7.36 6.39 17.97
N PRO A 295 -6.28 7.08 18.31
CA PRO A 295 -5.56 7.93 17.37
C PRO A 295 -4.78 7.08 16.36
N LEU A 296 -4.89 7.43 15.08
CA LEU A 296 -4.09 6.84 14.01
C LEU A 296 -2.86 7.70 13.72
N LYS A 297 -1.72 7.05 13.47
CA LYS A 297 -0.52 7.74 13.02
C LYS A 297 -0.67 8.18 11.55
N PRO A 298 0.02 9.27 11.13
CA PRO A 298 -0.12 9.82 9.77
C PRO A 298 0.13 8.82 8.66
N MET A 299 1.08 7.88 8.86
CA MET A 299 1.46 6.91 7.83
C MET A 299 0.47 5.78 7.65
N TRP A 300 -0.32 5.45 8.67
CA TRP A 300 -1.17 4.26 8.63
C TRP A 300 -2.30 4.34 7.60
N ASN A 301 -2.77 5.53 7.26
CA ASN A 301 -3.82 5.75 6.25
C ASN A 301 -3.24 6.42 4.98
N ASN A 302 -2.10 5.92 4.48
CA ASN A 302 -1.42 6.46 3.30
C ASN A 302 -1.00 5.40 2.27
N TYR A 303 -1.78 4.34 2.13
CA TYR A 303 -1.56 3.25 1.17
C TYR A 303 -0.07 2.91 1.00
N CYS A 304 0.58 2.50 2.07
CA CYS A 304 1.98 2.07 2.12
C CYS A 304 2.13 0.90 3.08
N ILE A 305 3.28 0.27 3.11
CA ILE A 305 3.56 -0.90 3.95
C ILE A 305 3.27 -0.62 5.44
N GLU A 306 3.44 0.62 5.92
CA GLU A 306 3.11 1.05 7.29
C GLU A 306 1.61 0.97 7.62
N SER A 307 0.73 0.82 6.64
CA SER A 307 -0.70 0.59 6.89
C SER A 307 -0.97 -0.70 7.68
N ILE A 308 -0.06 -1.67 7.64
CA ILE A 308 -0.10 -2.88 8.48
C ILE A 308 -0.17 -2.54 9.96
N ASP A 309 0.67 -1.61 10.42
CA ASP A 309 0.69 -1.18 11.83
C ASP A 309 -0.65 -0.56 12.23
N GLY A 310 -1.29 0.12 11.28
CA GLY A 310 -2.63 0.67 11.43
C GLY A 310 -3.70 -0.43 11.59
N VAL A 311 -3.69 -1.43 10.70
CA VAL A 311 -4.61 -2.58 10.76
C VAL A 311 -4.44 -3.35 12.07
N TRP A 312 -3.19 -3.65 12.47
CA TRP A 312 -2.93 -4.33 13.72
C TRP A 312 -3.41 -3.52 14.94
N THR A 313 -3.12 -2.22 14.96
CA THR A 313 -3.61 -1.33 16.03
C THR A 313 -5.14 -1.30 16.11
N MET A 314 -5.82 -1.31 14.94
CA MET A 314 -7.28 -1.39 14.89
C MET A 314 -7.78 -2.72 15.46
N ALA A 315 -7.16 -3.85 15.11
CA ALA A 315 -7.51 -5.16 15.65
C ALA A 315 -7.31 -5.22 17.17
N CYS A 316 -6.15 -4.81 17.69
CA CYS A 316 -5.89 -4.71 19.14
C CYS A 316 -6.91 -3.80 19.84
N ALA A 317 -7.34 -2.75 19.19
CA ALA A 317 -8.34 -1.85 19.77
C ALA A 317 -9.75 -2.45 19.76
N MET A 318 -10.15 -3.13 18.72
CA MET A 318 -11.48 -3.76 18.61
C MET A 318 -11.59 -5.06 19.42
N TYR A 319 -10.48 -5.79 19.54
CA TYR A 319 -10.46 -7.14 20.12
C TYR A 319 -9.31 -7.32 21.13
N PRO A 320 -9.29 -6.55 22.23
CA PRO A 320 -8.17 -6.53 23.17
C PRO A 320 -7.94 -7.85 23.91
N ASP A 321 -8.94 -8.76 23.92
CA ASP A 321 -8.81 -10.09 24.54
C ASP A 321 -8.15 -11.11 23.57
N HIS A 322 -7.95 -10.76 22.32
CA HIS A 322 -7.43 -11.63 21.26
C HIS A 322 -6.12 -11.13 20.66
N PHE A 323 -5.91 -9.82 20.64
CA PHE A 323 -4.74 -9.20 20.01
C PHE A 323 -4.09 -8.18 20.94
N GLU A 324 -2.77 -8.29 21.09
CA GLU A 324 -1.94 -7.37 21.86
C GLU A 324 -0.51 -7.30 21.32
N GLY A 325 0.25 -6.30 21.74
CA GLY A 325 1.68 -6.17 21.41
C GLY A 325 1.97 -5.70 20.00
N ASP A 326 3.14 -6.09 19.51
CA ASP A 326 3.65 -5.67 18.20
C ASP A 326 2.99 -6.47 17.06
N VAL A 327 3.03 -5.90 15.84
CA VAL A 327 2.56 -6.55 14.63
C VAL A 327 3.28 -7.88 14.42
N PRO A 328 2.57 -9.00 14.21
CA PRO A 328 3.19 -10.31 14.03
C PRO A 328 4.10 -10.34 12.80
N SER A 329 5.17 -11.09 12.89
CA SER A 329 6.03 -11.42 11.76
C SER A 329 5.47 -12.61 10.99
N VAL A 330 5.67 -12.61 9.67
CA VAL A 330 5.41 -13.82 8.87
C VAL A 330 6.23 -14.97 9.43
N PRO A 331 5.63 -16.12 9.76
CA PRO A 331 6.39 -17.28 10.22
C PRO A 331 7.42 -17.71 9.17
N GLU A 332 8.64 -17.98 9.59
CA GLU A 332 9.59 -18.64 8.69
C GLU A 332 8.98 -19.98 8.24
N ALA A 333 8.88 -20.18 6.93
CA ALA A 333 8.38 -21.43 6.38
C ALA A 333 9.27 -22.57 6.90
N ASP A 334 8.69 -23.51 7.65
CA ASP A 334 9.42 -24.65 8.17
C ASP A 334 10.02 -25.39 6.95
N SER A 335 11.31 -25.65 6.95
CA SER A 335 12.00 -26.30 5.81
C SER A 335 11.35 -27.63 5.41
N LYS A 336 10.54 -28.22 6.28
CA LYS A 336 9.70 -29.40 6.01
C LYS A 336 8.52 -29.09 5.12
N ASP A 337 7.89 -27.93 5.27
CA ASP A 337 6.74 -27.53 4.47
C ASP A 337 7.17 -27.20 3.04
N ILE A 338 8.31 -26.53 2.86
CA ILE A 338 8.91 -26.29 1.54
C ILE A 338 9.18 -27.62 0.80
N VAL A 339 9.66 -28.65 1.52
CA VAL A 339 9.92 -29.99 0.94
C VAL A 339 8.59 -30.66 0.56
N ILE A 340 7.53 -30.50 1.36
CA ILE A 340 6.20 -31.07 1.06
C ILE A 340 5.59 -30.38 -0.18
N TYR A 341 5.63 -29.06 -0.26
CA TYR A 341 5.13 -28.33 -1.42
C TYR A 341 5.95 -28.59 -2.69
N ALA A 342 7.28 -28.71 -2.60
CA ALA A 342 8.13 -29.12 -3.70
C ALA A 342 7.81 -30.56 -4.14
N ALA A 343 7.57 -31.50 -3.19
CA ALA A 343 7.21 -32.87 -3.50
C ALA A 343 5.82 -32.97 -4.17
N ILE A 344 4.83 -32.19 -3.72
CA ILE A 344 3.49 -32.10 -4.32
C ILE A 344 3.60 -31.52 -5.74
N GLY A 345 4.36 -30.45 -5.94
CA GLY A 345 4.60 -29.84 -7.25
C GLY A 345 5.21 -30.85 -8.25
N VAL A 346 6.20 -31.64 -7.84
CA VAL A 346 6.80 -32.69 -8.69
C VAL A 346 5.80 -33.78 -9.04
N VAL A 347 4.94 -34.18 -8.11
CA VAL A 347 3.90 -35.20 -8.39
C VAL A 347 2.86 -34.68 -9.37
N VAL A 348 2.43 -33.42 -9.26
CA VAL A 348 1.47 -32.80 -10.17
C VAL A 348 2.04 -32.70 -11.59
N VAL A 349 3.31 -32.26 -11.72
CA VAL A 349 3.99 -32.21 -13.03
C VAL A 349 4.16 -33.60 -13.64
N ALA A 350 4.49 -34.61 -12.83
CA ALA A 350 4.63 -35.98 -13.32
C ALA A 350 3.29 -36.59 -13.80
N VAL A 351 2.18 -36.26 -13.10
CA VAL A 351 0.83 -36.74 -13.50
C VAL A 351 0.36 -36.04 -14.76
N ILE A 352 0.57 -34.72 -14.89
CA ILE A 352 0.17 -33.96 -16.10
C ILE A 352 1.06 -34.32 -17.28
N GLY A 353 2.38 -34.42 -17.11
CA GLY A 353 3.33 -34.81 -18.15
C GLY A 353 3.16 -36.25 -18.57
N GLY A 354 2.92 -37.19 -17.66
CA GLY A 354 2.65 -38.60 -17.95
C GLY A 354 1.32 -38.80 -18.68
N GLY A 355 0.26 -38.05 -18.30
CA GLY A 355 -1.03 -38.09 -19.00
C GLY A 355 -0.94 -37.61 -20.45
N ALA A 356 -0.24 -36.49 -20.71
CA ALA A 356 -0.04 -35.97 -22.05
C ALA A 356 0.77 -36.93 -22.94
N TYR A 357 1.77 -37.60 -22.36
CA TYR A 357 2.57 -38.62 -23.11
C TYR A 357 1.76 -39.86 -23.51
N PHE A 358 0.78 -40.27 -22.69
CA PHE A 358 -0.08 -41.42 -22.99
C PHE A 358 -1.12 -41.11 -24.09
N PHE A 359 -1.58 -39.87 -24.20
CA PHE A 359 -2.54 -39.45 -25.24
C PHE A 359 -1.90 -39.10 -26.59
N MET A 360 -0.56 -38.96 -26.69
CA MET A 360 0.15 -38.63 -27.92
C MET A 360 0.83 -39.85 -28.58
N ARG A 361 0.60 -41.07 -28.11
CA ARG A 361 1.05 -42.27 -28.85
C ARG A 361 0.03 -42.66 -29.92
N PRO A 362 0.46 -42.75 -31.20
CA PRO A 362 -0.40 -43.19 -32.30
C PRO A 362 -0.83 -44.66 -32.16
#